data_e3f62087e91aa95baf8c9d06bebb3cff
#
_entry.id   e3f62087e91aa95baf8c9d06bebb3cff
#
_cell.length_a   1.000
_cell.length_b   1.000
_cell.length_c   1.000
_cell.angle_alpha   90.00
_cell.angle_beta   90.00
_cell.angle_gamma   90.00
#
_symmetry.space_group_name_H-M   'P 1'
#
loop_
_entity.id
_entity.type
_entity.pdbx_description
1 polymer ?
#
loop_
_entity_poly.entity_id
_entity_poly.type
_entity_poly.pdbx_seq_one_letter_code
_entity_poly.pdbx_strand_id
1 'polypeptide(L)'
;MTNSIPHDHHVDAIESKSDEPEYDFKEYYSREHTLALRDIYIPYCTELFYRENPLKIVRCQGTYMYDQLGNKYLDCINNVAHVGHCHPYIVTQISKQMAACATNNRYLHDNTVVLAEKLAKTLPKGLDQMFYTNSGSESNDLALRLARQYTGNYDILVLDNAYHGHLTSLFDLSTYKFKKGHTGMKPPEHVHVLPIPDIYRGKYRDIDYNYDEEKLCQLYVDDVRQIVEEIESRGRRIAIFLIESLQSCGGQIIYPKGYLKHTFDYLQSKGILCLVDEVQTGFGRSGTHFWAFQSYEEDIVPDFVTMGKSMGNGFPVAALVTRRCITQKFDMDGIEYFNTYGGNPVSCRAAIAVLDIIEREKLMENARDVGSYLLNKLKEIGKKYYIIGDVRGRGFFLGVEFVRDAKTREPGIEEAHEIKYKLREHMIIVSLDGPDHNVLKFKSPMCFSKADADFLCGKLETLVRECQNKRDEKQETIM
;
A
#
# COMPACT_ATOMS: atom_id res chain seq x y z
N MET A 1 -13.82 14.57 41.65
CA MET A 1 -13.12 13.42 42.24
C MET A 1 -12.49 12.67 41.08
N THR A 2 -11.23 12.91 40.88
CA THR A 2 -10.43 12.30 39.79
C THR A 2 -9.82 11.02 40.33
N ASN A 3 -10.36 9.87 39.92
CA ASN A 3 -9.75 8.58 40.18
C ASN A 3 -8.68 8.30 39.11
N SER A 4 -7.43 8.41 39.48
CA SER A 4 -6.29 7.91 38.72
C SER A 4 -6.25 6.38 38.81
N ILE A 5 -6.38 5.73 37.66
CA ILE A 5 -6.17 4.28 37.53
C ILE A 5 -4.65 4.02 37.48
N PRO A 6 -4.08 3.11 38.29
CA PRO A 6 -2.67 2.80 38.23
C PRO A 6 -2.34 2.00 36.97
N HIS A 7 -1.40 2.51 36.19
CA HIS A 7 -0.77 1.77 35.10
C HIS A 7 0.39 0.92 35.66
N ASP A 8 0.10 -0.31 36.06
CA ASP A 8 1.15 -1.31 36.30
C ASP A 8 1.15 -2.29 35.12
N HIS A 9 1.92 -1.98 34.08
CA HIS A 9 2.30 -2.95 33.08
C HIS A 9 3.64 -3.55 33.42
N HIS A 10 3.65 -4.68 34.11
CA HIS A 10 4.81 -5.56 34.17
C HIS A 10 5.11 -6.05 32.74
N VAL A 11 6.16 -5.52 32.15
CA VAL A 11 6.73 -6.00 30.90
C VAL A 11 7.74 -7.09 31.28
N ASP A 12 7.36 -8.35 31.06
CA ASP A 12 8.29 -9.45 31.19
C ASP A 12 9.45 -9.25 30.20
N ALA A 13 10.66 -9.12 30.73
CA ALA A 13 11.88 -9.11 29.95
C ALA A 13 12.04 -10.47 29.25
N ILE A 14 11.98 -10.48 27.93
CA ILE A 14 12.27 -11.68 27.14
C ILE A 14 13.80 -11.82 27.08
N GLU A 15 14.36 -12.74 27.89
CA GLU A 15 15.73 -13.21 27.72
C GLU A 15 15.91 -13.76 26.29
N SER A 16 16.95 -13.30 25.62
CA SER A 16 17.38 -13.78 24.31
C SER A 16 17.98 -15.18 24.45
N LYS A 17 17.16 -16.21 24.38
CA LYS A 17 17.61 -17.57 24.08
C LYS A 17 17.38 -17.84 22.60
N SER A 18 18.42 -18.26 21.92
CA SER A 18 18.45 -18.78 20.56
C SER A 18 17.82 -20.18 20.48
N ASP A 19 16.56 -20.29 20.88
CA ASP A 19 15.74 -21.46 20.61
C ASP A 19 14.73 -21.07 19.53
N GLU A 20 15.15 -21.19 18.25
CA GLU A 20 14.20 -21.15 17.13
C GLU A 20 13.21 -22.30 17.36
N PRO A 21 11.90 -22.03 17.43
CA PRO A 21 10.94 -23.10 17.49
C PRO A 21 11.09 -23.91 16.19
N GLU A 22 11.46 -25.16 16.31
CA GLU A 22 11.50 -26.12 15.20
C GLU A 22 10.04 -26.40 14.78
N TYR A 23 9.54 -25.58 13.84
CA TYR A 23 8.24 -25.85 13.24
C TYR A 23 8.43 -26.99 12.24
N ASP A 24 8.13 -28.23 12.65
CA ASP A 24 8.09 -29.41 11.79
C ASP A 24 6.81 -29.37 10.92
N PHE A 25 6.62 -28.28 10.20
CA PHE A 25 5.51 -28.15 9.27
C PHE A 25 5.95 -28.60 7.88
N LYS A 26 5.53 -29.78 7.47
CA LYS A 26 5.79 -30.34 6.14
C LYS A 26 4.67 -29.99 5.18
N GLU A 27 5.06 -29.51 3.99
CA GLU A 27 4.15 -29.35 2.87
C GLU A 27 3.62 -30.72 2.42
N TYR A 28 2.32 -30.79 2.05
CA TYR A 28 1.67 -32.03 1.67
C TYR A 28 2.15 -32.63 0.34
N TYR A 29 2.55 -31.74 -0.61
CA TYR A 29 2.78 -32.12 -2.01
C TYR A 29 4.08 -31.54 -2.54
N SER A 30 4.63 -32.16 -3.60
CA SER A 30 5.68 -31.56 -4.42
C SER A 30 5.17 -30.28 -5.11
N ARG A 31 6.06 -29.46 -5.62
CA ARG A 31 5.71 -28.25 -6.37
C ARG A 31 4.86 -28.59 -7.60
N GLU A 32 5.23 -29.61 -8.34
CA GLU A 32 4.56 -30.08 -9.57
C GLU A 32 3.15 -30.54 -9.26
N HIS A 33 2.99 -31.31 -8.18
CA HIS A 33 1.67 -31.78 -7.75
C HIS A 33 0.79 -30.61 -7.27
N THR A 34 1.35 -29.64 -6.55
CA THR A 34 0.63 -28.42 -6.15
C THR A 34 0.16 -27.62 -7.37
N LEU A 35 0.99 -27.49 -8.41
CA LEU A 35 0.60 -26.81 -9.66
C LEU A 35 -0.52 -27.55 -10.37
N ALA A 36 -0.42 -28.87 -10.51
CA ALA A 36 -1.46 -29.68 -11.14
C ALA A 36 -2.82 -29.58 -10.42
N LEU A 37 -2.83 -29.62 -9.08
CA LEU A 37 -4.05 -29.43 -8.30
C LEU A 37 -4.58 -27.99 -8.39
N ARG A 38 -3.69 -27.01 -8.47
CA ARG A 38 -4.08 -25.62 -8.66
C ARG A 38 -4.80 -25.40 -9.99
N ASP A 39 -4.32 -26.03 -11.07
CA ASP A 39 -4.95 -25.93 -12.39
C ASP A 39 -6.36 -26.54 -12.41
N ILE A 40 -6.63 -27.51 -11.53
CA ILE A 40 -7.95 -28.15 -11.41
C ILE A 40 -8.91 -27.33 -10.53
N TYR A 41 -8.42 -26.81 -9.37
CA TYR A 41 -9.30 -26.30 -8.32
C TYR A 41 -9.27 -24.78 -8.15
N ILE A 42 -8.24 -24.08 -8.66
CA ILE A 42 -8.09 -22.63 -8.50
C ILE A 42 -8.25 -21.95 -9.86
N PRO A 43 -9.20 -21.01 -10.02
CA PRO A 43 -9.41 -20.31 -11.27
C PRO A 43 -8.14 -19.64 -11.79
N TYR A 44 -7.89 -19.73 -13.09
CA TYR A 44 -6.73 -19.15 -13.76
C TYR A 44 -6.55 -17.65 -13.52
N CYS A 45 -7.66 -16.90 -13.32
CA CYS A 45 -7.63 -15.47 -12.98
C CYS A 45 -7.03 -15.15 -11.59
N THR A 46 -6.81 -16.16 -10.75
CA THR A 46 -6.06 -16.04 -9.49
C THR A 46 -4.58 -16.19 -9.78
N GLU A 47 -3.95 -15.09 -10.24
CA GLU A 47 -2.61 -15.09 -10.81
C GLU A 47 -1.49 -15.27 -9.78
N LEU A 48 -0.40 -15.93 -10.22
CA LEU A 48 0.88 -16.00 -9.50
C LEU A 48 1.85 -14.94 -10.03
N PHE A 49 2.77 -14.45 -9.20
CA PHE A 49 3.74 -13.40 -9.59
C PHE A 49 4.68 -13.80 -10.72
N TYR A 50 5.10 -15.05 -10.75
CA TYR A 50 6.03 -15.60 -11.76
C TYR A 50 5.34 -16.76 -12.46
N ARG A 51 4.51 -16.44 -13.47
CA ARG A 51 3.65 -17.43 -14.14
C ARG A 51 4.41 -18.56 -14.81
N GLU A 52 5.53 -18.25 -15.49
CA GLU A 52 6.28 -19.24 -16.25
C GLU A 52 7.01 -20.26 -15.37
N ASN A 53 7.43 -19.84 -14.19
CA ASN A 53 8.10 -20.71 -13.22
C ASN A 53 7.75 -20.28 -11.79
N PRO A 54 6.54 -20.56 -11.29
CA PRO A 54 6.07 -20.09 -9.98
C PRO A 54 6.94 -20.64 -8.84
N LEU A 55 7.20 -19.78 -7.86
CA LEU A 55 7.88 -20.17 -6.63
C LEU A 55 6.89 -20.88 -5.69
N LYS A 56 7.31 -22.00 -5.10
CA LYS A 56 6.64 -22.61 -3.96
C LYS A 56 7.36 -22.21 -2.68
N ILE A 57 6.83 -21.17 -2.02
CA ILE A 57 7.37 -20.67 -0.75
C ILE A 57 6.78 -21.49 0.39
N VAL A 58 7.64 -22.03 1.25
CA VAL A 58 7.26 -22.93 2.35
C VAL A 58 7.61 -22.39 3.73
N ARG A 59 8.53 -21.41 3.81
CA ARG A 59 8.95 -20.76 5.05
C ARG A 59 9.26 -19.29 4.79
N CYS A 60 9.02 -18.44 5.79
CA CYS A 60 9.39 -17.03 5.73
C CYS A 60 9.93 -16.58 7.09
N GLN A 61 10.90 -15.64 7.10
CA GLN A 61 11.46 -15.08 8.32
C GLN A 61 12.10 -13.71 8.07
N GLY A 62 11.74 -12.70 8.84
CA GLY A 62 12.29 -11.34 8.68
C GLY A 62 12.04 -10.79 7.27
N THR A 63 13.10 -10.49 6.53
CA THR A 63 13.04 -10.01 5.14
C THR A 63 13.16 -11.12 4.09
N TYR A 64 13.11 -12.39 4.49
CA TYR A 64 13.41 -13.50 3.60
C TYR A 64 12.27 -14.51 3.49
N MET A 65 12.14 -15.07 2.29
CA MET A 65 11.27 -16.20 1.97
C MET A 65 12.11 -17.39 1.47
N TYR A 66 11.64 -18.60 1.75
CA TYR A 66 12.36 -19.82 1.41
C TYR A 66 11.45 -20.77 0.61
N ASP A 67 11.99 -21.30 -0.48
CA ASP A 67 11.29 -22.33 -1.25
C ASP A 67 11.50 -23.75 -0.67
N GLN A 68 10.86 -24.76 -1.28
CA GLN A 68 10.95 -26.14 -0.84
C GLN A 68 12.34 -26.77 -0.99
N LEU A 69 13.27 -26.14 -1.72
CA LEU A 69 14.65 -26.57 -1.87
C LEU A 69 15.58 -25.88 -0.86
N GLY A 70 15.04 -24.98 -0.03
CA GLY A 70 15.82 -24.20 0.92
C GLY A 70 16.48 -22.94 0.34
N ASN A 71 16.22 -22.61 -0.91
CA ASN A 71 16.73 -21.36 -1.49
C ASN A 71 16.13 -20.15 -0.76
N LYS A 72 17.01 -19.21 -0.38
CA LYS A 72 16.69 -18.03 0.40
C LYS A 72 16.52 -16.82 -0.50
N TYR A 73 15.31 -16.27 -0.58
CA TYR A 73 14.95 -15.12 -1.40
C TYR A 73 14.79 -13.86 -0.55
N LEU A 74 15.45 -12.78 -0.94
CA LEU A 74 15.22 -11.44 -0.38
C LEU A 74 13.87 -10.92 -0.86
N ASP A 75 12.98 -10.60 0.08
CA ASP A 75 11.64 -10.08 -0.21
C ASP A 75 11.65 -8.55 -0.29
N CYS A 76 11.44 -8.02 -1.48
CA CYS A 76 11.38 -6.58 -1.72
C CYS A 76 9.96 -6.07 -1.95
N ILE A 77 8.89 -6.89 -1.79
CA ILE A 77 7.53 -6.51 -2.21
C ILE A 77 6.40 -6.78 -1.21
N ASN A 78 6.58 -7.70 -0.24
CA ASN A 78 5.46 -8.12 0.60
C ASN A 78 5.18 -7.16 1.77
N ASN A 79 4.54 -6.05 1.45
CA ASN A 79 4.11 -5.07 2.46
C ASN A 79 3.06 -5.58 3.45
N VAL A 80 2.49 -6.76 3.25
CA VAL A 80 1.65 -7.44 4.25
C VAL A 80 2.48 -7.98 5.42
N ALA A 81 3.74 -8.38 5.20
CA ALA A 81 4.68 -8.75 6.24
C ALA A 81 5.42 -7.53 6.78
N HIS A 82 4.68 -6.54 7.23
CA HIS A 82 5.12 -5.18 7.47
C HIS A 82 6.35 -5.09 8.40
N VAL A 83 6.30 -5.74 9.56
CA VAL A 83 7.40 -5.73 10.55
C VAL A 83 8.36 -6.92 10.39
N GLY A 84 8.23 -7.65 9.28
CA GLY A 84 8.98 -8.88 8.99
C GLY A 84 8.12 -10.12 9.06
N HIS A 85 8.46 -11.08 8.21
CA HIS A 85 7.76 -12.38 8.16
C HIS A 85 7.90 -13.12 9.48
N CYS A 86 6.79 -13.74 9.92
CA CYS A 86 6.74 -14.64 11.08
C CYS A 86 7.41 -14.06 12.33
N HIS A 87 7.20 -12.77 12.61
CA HIS A 87 7.80 -12.10 13.75
C HIS A 87 7.43 -12.80 15.08
N PRO A 88 8.40 -13.29 15.89
CA PRO A 88 8.14 -14.17 17.03
C PRO A 88 7.17 -13.59 18.07
N TYR A 89 7.30 -12.29 18.36
CA TYR A 89 6.39 -11.62 19.29
C TYR A 89 4.95 -11.64 18.79
N ILE A 90 4.71 -11.33 17.51
CA ILE A 90 3.36 -11.31 16.92
C ILE A 90 2.76 -12.71 16.93
N VAL A 91 3.52 -13.73 16.50
CA VAL A 91 3.09 -15.13 16.54
C VAL A 91 2.67 -15.54 17.96
N THR A 92 3.49 -15.22 18.94
CA THR A 92 3.21 -15.50 20.36
C THR A 92 1.93 -14.81 20.84
N GLN A 93 1.75 -13.52 20.53
CA GLN A 93 0.60 -12.75 20.97
C GLN A 93 -0.71 -13.27 20.33
N ILE A 94 -0.69 -13.60 19.02
CA ILE A 94 -1.83 -14.21 18.32
C ILE A 94 -2.17 -15.57 18.93
N SER A 95 -1.18 -16.45 19.15
CA SER A 95 -1.39 -17.79 19.71
C SER A 95 -1.97 -17.75 21.12
N LYS A 96 -1.45 -16.89 21.98
CA LYS A 96 -1.98 -16.70 23.34
C LYS A 96 -3.43 -16.21 23.33
N GLN A 97 -3.75 -15.22 22.48
CA GLN A 97 -5.12 -14.70 22.38
C GLN A 97 -6.07 -15.75 21.79
N MET A 98 -5.62 -16.51 20.79
CA MET A 98 -6.41 -17.56 20.17
C MET A 98 -6.75 -18.68 21.15
N ALA A 99 -5.80 -19.03 22.04
CA ALA A 99 -6.03 -20.00 23.10
C ALA A 99 -6.96 -19.49 24.21
N ALA A 100 -7.01 -18.18 24.43
CA ALA A 100 -7.84 -17.60 25.48
C ALA A 100 -9.28 -17.29 25.01
N CYS A 101 -9.42 -16.60 23.90
CA CYS A 101 -10.72 -16.19 23.35
C CYS A 101 -10.60 -15.81 21.88
N ALA A 102 -11.27 -16.58 21.01
CA ALA A 102 -11.43 -16.33 19.59
C ALA A 102 -12.93 -16.31 19.25
N THR A 103 -13.54 -15.15 19.24
CA THR A 103 -14.98 -14.95 18.96
C THR A 103 -15.21 -13.65 18.20
N ASN A 104 -16.47 -13.30 17.93
CA ASN A 104 -16.84 -12.03 17.28
C ASN A 104 -16.74 -10.84 18.24
N ASN A 105 -17.03 -9.62 17.75
CA ASN A 105 -16.93 -8.36 18.49
C ASN A 105 -18.23 -7.98 19.26
N ARG A 106 -19.20 -8.89 19.40
CA ARG A 106 -20.48 -8.60 20.09
C ARG A 106 -20.37 -8.61 21.63
N TYR A 107 -19.22 -9.01 22.14
CA TYR A 107 -18.92 -9.01 23.59
C TYR A 107 -17.85 -7.99 23.90
N LEU A 108 -17.90 -7.38 25.08
CA LEU A 108 -16.86 -6.47 25.55
C LEU A 108 -15.51 -7.19 25.60
N HIS A 109 -14.50 -6.58 24.99
CA HIS A 109 -13.13 -7.08 25.01
C HIS A 109 -12.13 -5.91 24.95
N ASP A 110 -11.13 -5.91 25.83
CA ASP A 110 -10.16 -4.82 25.98
C ASP A 110 -9.35 -4.56 24.69
N ASN A 111 -8.97 -5.62 23.96
CA ASN A 111 -8.17 -5.46 22.72
C ASN A 111 -8.79 -4.50 21.72
N THR A 112 -10.14 -4.46 21.62
CA THR A 112 -10.86 -3.58 20.68
C THR A 112 -10.64 -2.11 21.04
N VAL A 113 -10.79 -1.76 22.32
CA VAL A 113 -10.66 -0.36 22.77
C VAL A 113 -9.20 0.06 22.90
N VAL A 114 -8.30 -0.82 23.32
CA VAL A 114 -6.85 -0.57 23.36
C VAL A 114 -6.29 -0.29 21.98
N LEU A 115 -6.72 -1.07 20.97
CA LEU A 115 -6.33 -0.82 19.58
C LEU A 115 -6.85 0.54 19.09
N ALA A 116 -8.13 0.86 19.37
CA ALA A 116 -8.71 2.14 19.01
C ALA A 116 -7.95 3.32 19.64
N GLU A 117 -7.64 3.24 20.92
CA GLU A 117 -6.87 4.26 21.65
C GLU A 117 -5.46 4.47 21.05
N LYS A 118 -4.74 3.36 20.77
CA LYS A 118 -3.41 3.42 20.17
C LYS A 118 -3.46 4.07 18.77
N LEU A 119 -4.39 3.70 17.93
CA LEU A 119 -4.53 4.26 16.58
C LEU A 119 -4.96 5.74 16.61
N ALA A 120 -5.91 6.12 17.47
CA ALA A 120 -6.37 7.50 17.59
C ALA A 120 -5.24 8.47 17.95
N LYS A 121 -4.25 8.02 18.76
CA LYS A 121 -3.07 8.82 19.13
C LYS A 121 -2.14 9.13 17.95
N THR A 122 -2.23 8.39 16.86
CA THR A 122 -1.40 8.57 15.66
C THR A 122 -2.08 9.43 14.59
N LEU A 123 -3.36 9.70 14.74
CA LEU A 123 -4.19 10.40 13.76
C LEU A 123 -4.41 11.87 14.13
N PRO A 124 -4.78 12.74 13.17
CA PRO A 124 -5.22 14.08 13.45
C PRO A 124 -6.39 14.13 14.42
N LYS A 125 -6.42 15.15 15.27
CA LYS A 125 -7.49 15.35 16.26
C LYS A 125 -8.88 15.32 15.60
N GLY A 126 -9.80 14.56 16.17
CA GLY A 126 -11.18 14.40 15.70
C GLY A 126 -11.40 13.21 14.78
N LEU A 127 -10.35 12.48 14.39
CA LEU A 127 -10.43 11.18 13.74
C LEU A 127 -10.28 10.09 14.81
N ASP A 128 -11.38 9.77 15.49
CA ASP A 128 -11.40 8.91 16.68
C ASP A 128 -12.50 7.85 16.68
N GLN A 129 -13.32 7.77 15.63
CA GLN A 129 -14.38 6.78 15.51
C GLN A 129 -13.93 5.65 14.59
N MET A 130 -13.84 4.44 15.13
CA MET A 130 -13.24 3.30 14.42
C MET A 130 -14.24 2.20 14.12
N PHE A 131 -14.23 1.73 12.89
CA PHE A 131 -14.87 0.50 12.46
C PHE A 131 -13.79 -0.50 12.09
N TYR A 132 -13.86 -1.71 12.63
CA TYR A 132 -12.95 -2.79 12.27
C TYR A 132 -13.54 -3.67 11.18
N THR A 133 -12.69 -4.03 10.23
CA THR A 133 -13.00 -4.89 9.08
C THR A 133 -11.89 -5.94 8.92
N ASN A 134 -11.92 -6.74 7.85
CA ASN A 134 -10.92 -7.78 7.61
C ASN A 134 -9.99 -7.46 6.43
N SER A 135 -10.36 -6.48 5.62
CA SER A 135 -9.59 -6.05 4.46
C SER A 135 -9.77 -4.55 4.18
N GLY A 136 -8.77 -3.95 3.50
CA GLY A 136 -8.91 -2.58 3.01
C GLY A 136 -10.10 -2.39 2.06
N SER A 137 -10.46 -3.44 1.31
CA SER A 137 -11.66 -3.43 0.47
C SER A 137 -12.93 -3.24 1.29
N GLU A 138 -13.10 -3.96 2.39
CA GLU A 138 -14.26 -3.78 3.28
C GLU A 138 -14.24 -2.38 3.93
N SER A 139 -13.06 -1.86 4.31
CA SER A 139 -12.94 -0.52 4.90
C SER A 139 -13.37 0.57 3.92
N ASN A 140 -12.90 0.49 2.67
CA ASN A 140 -13.23 1.47 1.64
C ASN A 140 -14.72 1.39 1.25
N ASP A 141 -15.30 0.19 1.14
CA ASP A 141 -16.74 0.01 0.87
C ASP A 141 -17.61 0.62 1.97
N LEU A 142 -17.24 0.38 3.23
CA LEU A 142 -17.94 0.99 4.36
C LEU A 142 -17.84 2.52 4.34
N ALA A 143 -16.69 3.07 3.98
CA ALA A 143 -16.51 4.51 3.85
C ALA A 143 -17.43 5.12 2.79
N LEU A 144 -17.61 4.45 1.64
CA LEU A 144 -18.56 4.88 0.61
C LEU A 144 -20.00 4.94 1.15
N ARG A 145 -20.40 3.92 1.90
CA ARG A 145 -21.72 3.84 2.52
C ARG A 145 -21.93 4.99 3.50
N LEU A 146 -20.98 5.24 4.40
CA LEU A 146 -21.05 6.33 5.39
C LEU A 146 -21.08 7.69 4.70
N ALA A 147 -20.25 7.90 3.67
CA ALA A 147 -20.17 9.16 2.94
C ALA A 147 -21.50 9.48 2.22
N ARG A 148 -22.06 8.51 1.51
CA ARG A 148 -23.36 8.68 0.85
C ARG A 148 -24.48 8.99 1.82
N GLN A 149 -24.51 8.31 2.94
CA GLN A 149 -25.52 8.52 3.98
C GLN A 149 -25.36 9.88 4.67
N TYR A 150 -24.13 10.31 4.94
CA TYR A 150 -23.84 11.59 5.57
C TYR A 150 -24.17 12.77 4.67
N THR A 151 -23.76 12.72 3.40
CA THR A 151 -23.92 13.82 2.44
C THR A 151 -25.29 13.82 1.75
N GLY A 152 -25.96 12.67 1.66
CA GLY A 152 -27.13 12.48 0.80
C GLY A 152 -26.79 12.45 -0.69
N ASN A 153 -25.52 12.50 -1.05
CA ASN A 153 -25.02 12.48 -2.42
C ASN A 153 -24.57 11.06 -2.83
N TYR A 154 -24.37 10.85 -4.14
CA TYR A 154 -24.09 9.49 -4.62
C TYR A 154 -22.77 9.34 -5.38
N ASP A 155 -22.34 10.38 -6.12
CA ASP A 155 -21.20 10.32 -7.02
C ASP A 155 -19.86 10.31 -6.28
N ILE A 156 -18.85 9.79 -6.96
CA ILE A 156 -17.54 9.53 -6.38
C ILE A 156 -16.45 10.09 -7.30
N LEU A 157 -15.43 10.73 -6.73
CA LEU A 157 -14.19 11.09 -7.41
C LEU A 157 -13.10 10.08 -7.08
N VAL A 158 -12.29 9.71 -8.07
CA VAL A 158 -11.08 8.89 -7.91
C VAL A 158 -10.00 9.38 -8.87
N LEU A 159 -8.74 9.03 -8.61
CA LEU A 159 -7.66 9.27 -9.55
C LEU A 159 -7.61 8.18 -10.65
N ASP A 160 -7.09 8.53 -11.82
CA ASP A 160 -6.73 7.55 -12.82
C ASP A 160 -5.63 6.60 -12.31
N ASN A 161 -5.66 5.35 -12.74
CA ASN A 161 -4.76 4.27 -12.28
C ASN A 161 -4.82 3.98 -10.76
N ALA A 162 -5.88 4.39 -10.06
CA ALA A 162 -6.09 4.06 -8.64
C ALA A 162 -6.49 2.60 -8.43
N TYR A 163 -6.22 2.09 -7.23
CA TYR A 163 -6.68 0.77 -6.77
C TYR A 163 -7.14 0.84 -5.31
N HIS A 164 -8.44 0.69 -5.09
CA HIS A 164 -9.06 0.78 -3.76
C HIS A 164 -9.68 -0.53 -3.26
N GLY A 165 -9.57 -1.60 -4.01
CA GLY A 165 -10.10 -2.91 -3.61
C GLY A 165 -10.76 -3.69 -4.72
N HIS A 166 -11.34 -4.84 -4.36
CA HIS A 166 -11.90 -5.80 -5.33
C HIS A 166 -13.34 -6.24 -4.99
N LEU A 167 -14.02 -5.52 -4.10
CA LEU A 167 -15.49 -5.65 -3.97
C LEU A 167 -16.16 -5.00 -5.18
N THR A 168 -17.39 -5.40 -5.50
CA THR A 168 -18.13 -4.86 -6.66
C THR A 168 -18.15 -3.34 -6.68
N SER A 169 -18.45 -2.69 -5.55
CA SER A 169 -18.46 -1.24 -5.41
C SER A 169 -17.09 -0.58 -5.65
N LEU A 170 -16.02 -1.28 -5.33
CA LEU A 170 -14.65 -0.75 -5.42
C LEU A 170 -13.95 -1.14 -6.73
N PHE A 171 -14.39 -2.22 -7.37
CA PHE A 171 -13.91 -2.55 -8.70
C PHE A 171 -14.21 -1.41 -9.67
N ASP A 172 -15.40 -0.84 -9.59
CA ASP A 172 -15.83 0.32 -10.37
C ASP A 172 -14.97 1.58 -10.15
N LEU A 173 -14.27 1.68 -9.01
CA LEU A 173 -13.39 2.79 -8.63
C LEU A 173 -11.92 2.49 -8.90
N SER A 174 -11.55 1.23 -9.13
CA SER A 174 -10.16 0.79 -9.31
C SER A 174 -9.76 0.88 -10.78
N THR A 175 -9.59 2.10 -11.29
CA THR A 175 -9.37 2.41 -12.70
C THR A 175 -8.14 1.71 -13.29
N TYR A 176 -7.13 1.39 -12.47
CA TYR A 176 -6.00 0.53 -12.84
C TYR A 176 -6.44 -0.82 -13.43
N LYS A 177 -7.53 -1.40 -12.94
CA LYS A 177 -8.04 -2.70 -13.41
C LYS A 177 -8.65 -2.63 -14.81
N PHE A 178 -9.23 -1.51 -15.19
CA PHE A 178 -9.84 -1.35 -16.51
C PHE A 178 -8.79 -1.34 -17.63
N LYS A 179 -7.64 -0.74 -17.39
CA LYS A 179 -6.54 -0.68 -18.39
C LYS A 179 -5.85 -2.04 -18.53
N LYS A 180 -5.67 -2.76 -17.43
CA LYS A 180 -4.94 -4.04 -17.40
C LYS A 180 -5.65 -5.17 -18.16
N GLY A 181 -6.97 -5.13 -18.25
CA GLY A 181 -7.76 -6.27 -18.73
C GLY A 181 -8.16 -6.26 -20.20
N HIS A 182 -7.84 -5.26 -20.98
CA HIS A 182 -8.34 -5.07 -22.36
C HIS A 182 -9.87 -5.26 -22.50
N THR A 183 -10.60 -5.06 -21.38
CA THR A 183 -12.02 -5.43 -21.28
C THR A 183 -12.94 -4.43 -21.96
N GLY A 184 -12.46 -3.26 -22.37
CA GLY A 184 -13.29 -2.16 -22.82
C GLY A 184 -14.23 -1.59 -21.74
N MET A 185 -14.08 -2.03 -20.51
CA MET A 185 -14.87 -1.55 -19.38
C MET A 185 -14.54 -0.08 -19.10
N LYS A 186 -15.59 0.66 -18.77
CA LYS A 186 -15.48 2.06 -18.34
C LYS A 186 -16.06 2.19 -16.93
N PRO A 187 -15.59 3.15 -16.14
CA PRO A 187 -16.24 3.48 -14.88
C PRO A 187 -17.74 3.76 -15.11
N PRO A 188 -18.63 3.36 -14.18
CA PRO A 188 -20.04 3.71 -14.26
C PRO A 188 -20.24 5.23 -14.15
N GLU A 189 -21.39 5.72 -14.58
CA GLU A 189 -21.68 7.15 -14.70
C GLU A 189 -21.49 7.96 -13.41
N HIS A 190 -21.64 7.33 -12.26
CA HIS A 190 -21.46 7.98 -10.94
C HIS A 190 -20.01 8.02 -10.47
N VAL A 191 -19.07 7.51 -11.23
CA VAL A 191 -17.64 7.51 -10.93
C VAL A 191 -16.93 8.46 -11.88
N HIS A 192 -16.34 9.50 -11.32
CA HIS A 192 -15.63 10.52 -12.07
C HIS A 192 -14.13 10.38 -11.84
N VAL A 193 -13.38 10.27 -12.93
CA VAL A 193 -11.95 10.00 -12.88
C VAL A 193 -11.18 11.30 -13.10
N LEU A 194 -10.35 11.66 -12.14
CA LEU A 194 -9.42 12.79 -12.22
C LEU A 194 -8.09 12.34 -12.83
N PRO A 195 -7.38 13.21 -13.56
CA PRO A 195 -6.02 12.93 -14.01
C PRO A 195 -5.11 12.62 -12.82
N ILE A 196 -4.29 11.57 -12.95
CA ILE A 196 -3.27 11.27 -11.94
C ILE A 196 -2.23 12.39 -11.92
N PRO A 197 -1.89 12.98 -10.74
CA PRO A 197 -0.88 14.03 -10.65
C PRO A 197 0.55 13.44 -10.66
N ASP A 198 0.85 12.73 -11.73
CA ASP A 198 2.17 12.20 -12.05
C ASP A 198 2.93 13.23 -12.87
N ILE A 199 3.91 13.88 -12.25
CA ILE A 199 4.72 14.91 -12.91
C ILE A 199 5.74 14.32 -13.89
N TYR A 200 6.01 13.02 -13.81
CA TYR A 200 6.92 12.37 -14.77
C TYR A 200 6.20 11.95 -16.06
N ARG A 201 5.04 11.28 -15.97
CA ARG A 201 4.35 10.68 -17.13
C ARG A 201 2.91 11.18 -17.33
N GLY A 202 2.36 11.94 -16.41
CA GLY A 202 0.97 12.37 -16.43
C GLY A 202 0.64 13.44 -17.46
N LYS A 203 -0.53 14.05 -17.30
CA LYS A 203 -1.03 15.10 -18.20
C LYS A 203 -0.11 16.32 -18.28
N TYR A 204 0.48 16.72 -17.17
CA TYR A 204 1.42 17.83 -17.07
C TYR A 204 2.76 17.29 -16.58
N ARG A 205 3.76 17.30 -17.47
CA ARG A 205 5.07 16.68 -17.17
C ARG A 205 6.08 17.75 -16.76
N ASP A 206 6.95 17.41 -15.85
CA ASP A 206 8.01 18.27 -15.30
C ASP A 206 8.87 18.92 -16.40
N ILE A 207 9.25 18.15 -17.42
CA ILE A 207 10.08 18.63 -18.55
C ILE A 207 9.38 19.71 -19.37
N ASP A 208 8.06 19.68 -19.48
CA ASP A 208 7.27 20.63 -20.26
C ASP A 208 7.09 21.97 -19.52
N TYR A 209 7.35 22.00 -18.21
CA TYR A 209 7.18 23.16 -17.32
C TYR A 209 8.45 23.56 -16.58
N ASN A 210 9.63 23.24 -17.13
CA ASN A 210 10.93 23.57 -16.56
C ASN A 210 11.10 23.10 -15.10
N TYR A 211 10.51 21.95 -14.74
CA TYR A 211 10.55 21.36 -13.40
C TYR A 211 9.94 22.26 -12.29
N ASP A 212 9.04 23.17 -12.66
CA ASP A 212 8.28 24.00 -11.72
C ASP A 212 7.16 23.20 -11.06
N GLU A 213 7.47 22.63 -9.89
CA GLU A 213 6.55 21.76 -9.14
C GLU A 213 5.30 22.52 -8.63
N GLU A 214 5.45 23.81 -8.26
CA GLU A 214 4.32 24.64 -7.81
C GLU A 214 3.32 24.86 -8.96
N LYS A 215 3.83 25.18 -10.15
CA LYS A 215 3.01 25.32 -11.36
C LYS A 215 2.31 24.01 -11.72
N LEU A 216 3.01 22.89 -11.64
CA LEU A 216 2.44 21.57 -11.90
C LEU A 216 1.34 21.21 -10.90
N CYS A 217 1.58 21.49 -9.62
CA CYS A 217 0.56 21.34 -8.58
C CYS A 217 -0.69 22.13 -8.91
N GLN A 218 -0.55 23.42 -9.24
CA GLN A 218 -1.68 24.30 -9.56
C GLN A 218 -2.49 23.77 -10.75
N LEU A 219 -1.84 23.32 -11.82
CA LEU A 219 -2.51 22.77 -12.99
C LEU A 219 -3.35 21.53 -12.68
N TYR A 220 -2.83 20.60 -11.88
CA TYR A 220 -3.59 19.44 -11.46
C TYR A 220 -4.75 19.79 -10.50
N VAL A 221 -4.58 20.79 -9.63
CA VAL A 221 -5.66 21.29 -8.75
C VAL A 221 -6.75 22.00 -9.58
N ASP A 222 -6.36 22.72 -10.61
CA ASP A 222 -7.33 23.38 -11.52
C ASP A 222 -8.14 22.35 -12.31
N ASP A 223 -7.54 21.23 -12.73
CA ASP A 223 -8.30 20.11 -13.31
C ASP A 223 -9.34 19.55 -12.33
N VAL A 224 -9.01 19.41 -11.06
CA VAL A 224 -9.98 18.98 -10.03
C VAL A 224 -11.15 19.96 -9.97
N ARG A 225 -10.88 21.27 -9.92
CA ARG A 225 -11.91 22.31 -9.87
C ARG A 225 -12.82 22.28 -11.09
N GLN A 226 -12.21 22.25 -12.27
CA GLN A 226 -12.96 22.21 -13.53
C GLN A 226 -13.88 20.98 -13.61
N ILE A 227 -13.37 19.79 -13.30
CA ILE A 227 -14.16 18.55 -13.35
C ILE A 227 -15.29 18.57 -12.33
N VAL A 228 -15.08 19.06 -11.11
CA VAL A 228 -16.14 19.20 -10.09
C VAL A 228 -17.22 20.17 -10.58
N GLU A 229 -16.87 21.33 -11.13
CA GLU A 229 -17.80 22.31 -11.66
C GLU A 229 -18.61 21.76 -12.85
N GLU A 230 -18.00 20.98 -13.73
CA GLU A 230 -18.68 20.30 -14.82
C GLU A 230 -19.71 19.27 -14.32
N ILE A 231 -19.38 18.49 -13.28
CA ILE A 231 -20.27 17.51 -12.66
C ILE A 231 -21.48 18.25 -12.03
N GLU A 232 -21.21 19.29 -11.26
CA GLU A 232 -22.25 20.12 -10.61
C GLU A 232 -23.16 20.80 -11.62
N SER A 233 -22.62 21.29 -12.75
CA SER A 233 -23.41 21.93 -13.82
C SER A 233 -24.42 20.99 -14.47
N ARG A 234 -24.16 19.68 -14.44
CA ARG A 234 -25.08 18.62 -14.90
C ARG A 234 -26.10 18.21 -13.85
N GLY A 235 -26.17 18.91 -12.71
CA GLY A 235 -27.09 18.62 -11.61
C GLY A 235 -26.68 17.43 -10.75
N ARG A 236 -25.48 16.90 -10.90
CA ARG A 236 -24.95 15.79 -10.09
C ARG A 236 -24.29 16.31 -8.82
N ARG A 237 -24.19 15.47 -7.81
CA ARG A 237 -23.58 15.84 -6.51
C ARG A 237 -22.65 14.72 -6.04
N ILE A 238 -21.44 15.11 -5.69
CA ILE A 238 -20.36 14.23 -5.28
C ILE A 238 -20.45 14.00 -3.76
N ALA A 239 -20.39 12.74 -3.34
CA ALA A 239 -20.36 12.36 -1.93
C ALA A 239 -18.93 12.37 -1.37
N ILE A 240 -17.97 11.85 -2.13
CA ILE A 240 -16.64 11.54 -1.63
C ILE A 240 -15.58 11.51 -2.73
N PHE A 241 -14.37 11.91 -2.38
CA PHE A 241 -13.14 11.68 -3.12
C PHE A 241 -12.28 10.63 -2.41
N LEU A 242 -11.88 9.56 -3.12
CA LEU A 242 -10.96 8.55 -2.64
C LEU A 242 -9.59 8.74 -3.28
N ILE A 243 -8.54 8.72 -2.45
CA ILE A 243 -7.15 8.83 -2.91
C ILE A 243 -6.23 7.95 -2.08
N GLU A 244 -5.29 7.24 -2.73
CA GLU A 244 -4.14 6.63 -2.04
C GLU A 244 -3.19 7.75 -1.62
N SER A 245 -2.65 7.75 -0.40
CA SER A 245 -1.71 8.81 0.03
C SER A 245 -0.44 8.89 -0.84
N LEU A 246 0.04 7.74 -1.30
CA LEU A 246 1.05 7.57 -2.35
C LEU A 246 0.49 6.53 -3.30
N GLN A 247 0.32 6.86 -4.57
CA GLN A 247 -0.40 5.97 -5.48
C GLN A 247 0.46 4.78 -5.90
N SER A 248 0.04 3.60 -5.46
CA SER A 248 0.81 2.37 -5.59
C SER A 248 0.75 1.76 -6.98
N CYS A 249 -0.41 1.22 -7.35
CA CYS A 249 -0.58 0.49 -8.61
C CYS A 249 -0.36 1.37 -9.85
N GLY A 250 -0.55 2.67 -9.72
CA GLY A 250 -0.23 3.66 -10.76
C GLY A 250 1.26 3.82 -11.06
N GLY A 251 2.15 3.19 -10.28
CA GLY A 251 3.59 3.21 -10.52
C GLY A 251 4.42 3.88 -9.41
N GLN A 252 4.02 3.76 -8.17
CA GLN A 252 4.69 4.35 -7.00
C GLN A 252 4.78 5.89 -7.07
N ILE A 253 3.67 6.53 -7.43
CA ILE A 253 3.61 7.97 -7.69
C ILE A 253 3.62 8.77 -6.38
N ILE A 254 4.46 9.78 -6.35
CA ILE A 254 4.50 10.83 -5.32
C ILE A 254 3.86 12.07 -5.92
N TYR A 255 2.81 12.59 -5.30
CA TYR A 255 2.13 13.79 -5.79
C TYR A 255 2.99 15.04 -5.61
N PRO A 256 2.84 16.06 -6.46
CA PRO A 256 3.53 17.33 -6.27
C PRO A 256 3.13 17.96 -4.93
N LYS A 257 4.09 18.66 -4.33
CA LYS A 257 3.89 19.35 -3.06
C LYS A 257 2.68 20.31 -3.16
N GLY A 258 1.83 20.29 -2.13
CA GLY A 258 0.61 21.12 -2.08
C GLY A 258 -0.63 20.48 -2.72
N TYR A 259 -0.47 19.50 -3.63
CA TYR A 259 -1.61 18.93 -4.37
C TYR A 259 -2.69 18.36 -3.44
N LEU A 260 -2.29 17.53 -2.46
CA LEU A 260 -3.23 16.89 -1.56
C LEU A 260 -3.98 17.92 -0.70
N LYS A 261 -3.24 18.89 -0.14
CA LYS A 261 -3.80 19.96 0.69
C LYS A 261 -4.79 20.83 -0.08
N HIS A 262 -4.37 21.38 -1.22
CA HIS A 262 -5.22 22.27 -2.01
C HIS A 262 -6.46 21.55 -2.57
N THR A 263 -6.33 20.29 -2.94
CA THR A 263 -7.45 19.45 -3.38
C THR A 263 -8.44 19.23 -2.25
N PHE A 264 -7.97 18.88 -1.04
CA PHE A 264 -8.85 18.64 0.11
C PHE A 264 -9.55 19.92 0.57
N ASP A 265 -8.81 21.03 0.68
CA ASP A 265 -9.39 22.33 1.06
C ASP A 265 -10.53 22.71 0.11
N TYR A 266 -10.33 22.55 -1.20
CA TYR A 266 -11.35 22.84 -2.20
C TYR A 266 -12.56 21.90 -2.07
N LEU A 267 -12.34 20.59 -2.05
CA LEU A 267 -13.42 19.60 -2.02
C LEU A 267 -14.23 19.68 -0.72
N GLN A 268 -13.57 19.82 0.43
CA GLN A 268 -14.23 19.97 1.72
C GLN A 268 -15.03 21.29 1.81
N SER A 269 -14.56 22.38 1.19
CA SER A 269 -15.32 23.64 1.09
C SER A 269 -16.62 23.48 0.30
N LYS A 270 -16.70 22.48 -0.59
CA LYS A 270 -17.90 22.11 -1.35
C LYS A 270 -18.79 21.08 -0.62
N GLY A 271 -18.39 20.62 0.57
CA GLY A 271 -19.09 19.56 1.31
C GLY A 271 -18.85 18.15 0.76
N ILE A 272 -17.83 17.99 -0.08
CA ILE A 272 -17.38 16.68 -0.59
C ILE A 272 -16.41 16.09 0.43
N LEU A 273 -16.68 14.88 0.91
CA LEU A 273 -15.82 14.22 1.89
C LEU A 273 -14.55 13.69 1.24
N CYS A 274 -13.45 13.68 1.99
CA CYS A 274 -12.14 13.22 1.52
C CYS A 274 -11.68 11.99 2.29
N LEU A 275 -11.32 10.92 1.57
CA LEU A 275 -10.78 9.69 2.12
C LEU A 275 -9.34 9.51 1.66
N VAL A 276 -8.44 9.23 2.62
CA VAL A 276 -7.10 8.71 2.32
C VAL A 276 -7.05 7.21 2.55
N ASP A 277 -6.65 6.50 1.50
CA ASP A 277 -6.39 5.06 1.53
C ASP A 277 -4.93 4.81 1.91
N GLU A 278 -4.71 4.42 3.17
CA GLU A 278 -3.41 4.11 3.76
C GLU A 278 -3.10 2.60 3.79
N VAL A 279 -3.88 1.80 3.09
CA VAL A 279 -3.72 0.34 3.07
C VAL A 279 -2.34 -0.09 2.57
N GLN A 280 -1.70 0.69 1.70
CA GLN A 280 -0.36 0.42 1.16
C GLN A 280 0.75 1.20 1.84
N THR A 281 0.45 2.32 2.48
CA THR A 281 1.41 3.39 2.79
C THR A 281 1.51 3.72 4.27
N GLY A 282 0.51 3.37 5.05
CA GLY A 282 0.47 3.63 6.50
C GLY A 282 1.46 2.84 7.33
N PHE A 283 1.37 3.03 8.64
CA PHE A 283 2.19 2.35 9.66
C PHE A 283 3.69 2.66 9.54
N GLY A 284 4.03 3.92 9.23
CA GLY A 284 5.41 4.41 9.24
C GLY A 284 6.24 4.05 8.00
N ARG A 285 5.64 3.45 6.94
CA ARG A 285 6.35 3.02 5.73
C ARG A 285 7.09 4.17 5.02
N SER A 286 6.55 5.40 5.04
CA SER A 286 7.21 6.59 4.48
C SER A 286 8.48 7.00 5.24
N GLY A 287 8.68 6.51 6.45
CA GLY A 287 9.83 6.79 7.30
C GLY A 287 9.77 8.12 8.07
N THR A 288 8.93 9.05 7.67
CA THR A 288 8.83 10.39 8.28
C THR A 288 7.61 10.56 9.17
N HIS A 289 6.48 9.94 8.78
CA HIS A 289 5.20 10.04 9.48
C HIS A 289 4.55 8.66 9.59
N PHE A 290 3.70 8.48 10.57
CA PHE A 290 2.99 7.22 10.77
C PHE A 290 1.98 6.96 9.63
N TRP A 291 1.30 8.01 9.14
CA TRP A 291 0.42 8.00 7.98
C TRP A 291 1.07 8.79 6.83
N ALA A 292 1.08 8.25 5.63
CA ALA A 292 1.81 8.84 4.53
C ALA A 292 1.22 10.18 4.06
N PHE A 293 -0.09 10.41 4.21
CA PHE A 293 -0.70 11.70 3.88
C PHE A 293 -0.09 12.87 4.70
N GLN A 294 0.33 12.62 5.95
CA GLN A 294 0.97 13.63 6.81
C GLN A 294 2.36 14.04 6.30
N SER A 295 2.96 13.27 5.39
CA SER A 295 4.27 13.58 4.82
C SER A 295 4.25 14.66 3.75
N TYR A 296 3.07 15.11 3.33
CA TYR A 296 2.91 16.25 2.42
C TYR A 296 2.83 17.56 3.20
N GLU A 297 1.79 17.73 4.04
CA GLU A 297 1.60 18.85 4.94
C GLU A 297 0.97 18.36 6.25
N GLU A 298 1.40 18.89 7.38
CA GLU A 298 0.95 18.44 8.72
C GLU A 298 -0.51 18.77 9.03
N ASP A 299 -1.09 19.78 8.37
CA ASP A 299 -2.46 20.26 8.60
C ASP A 299 -3.51 19.61 7.70
N ILE A 300 -3.16 18.57 6.94
CA ILE A 300 -4.12 17.80 6.16
C ILE A 300 -4.96 16.94 7.11
N VAL A 301 -6.28 17.17 7.11
CA VAL A 301 -7.23 16.39 7.90
C VAL A 301 -8.31 15.80 6.98
N PRO A 302 -8.19 14.51 6.62
CA PRO A 302 -9.22 13.82 5.85
C PRO A 302 -10.49 13.59 6.67
N ASP A 303 -11.58 13.22 6.00
CA ASP A 303 -12.82 12.78 6.66
C ASP A 303 -12.78 11.31 7.04
N PHE A 304 -12.02 10.53 6.25
CA PHE A 304 -11.83 9.11 6.43
C PHE A 304 -10.36 8.72 6.24
N VAL A 305 -9.90 7.78 7.04
CA VAL A 305 -8.62 7.06 6.86
C VAL A 305 -8.92 5.58 6.86
N THR A 306 -8.56 4.88 5.78
CA THR A 306 -8.66 3.43 5.71
C THR A 306 -7.30 2.77 5.79
N MET A 307 -7.22 1.64 6.45
CA MET A 307 -6.00 0.90 6.70
C MET A 307 -6.23 -0.61 6.62
N GLY A 308 -5.15 -1.36 6.37
CA GLY A 308 -5.20 -2.82 6.24
C GLY A 308 -3.79 -3.39 6.16
N LYS A 309 -3.54 -4.36 5.29
CA LYS A 309 -2.25 -5.05 5.03
C LYS A 309 -1.24 -4.99 6.19
N SER A 310 -0.55 -3.84 6.35
CA SER A 310 0.45 -3.58 7.37
C SER A 310 -0.05 -3.79 8.80
N MET A 311 -1.34 -3.49 9.02
CA MET A 311 -1.99 -3.54 10.33
C MET A 311 -1.91 -4.90 11.01
N GLY A 312 -1.98 -5.99 10.24
CA GLY A 312 -2.02 -7.36 10.77
C GLY A 312 -0.73 -8.16 10.58
N ASN A 313 0.26 -7.63 9.90
CA ASN A 313 1.49 -8.36 9.54
C ASN A 313 1.21 -9.75 8.95
N GLY A 314 0.28 -9.82 7.98
CA GLY A 314 -0.18 -11.06 7.36
C GLY A 314 -1.45 -11.65 7.98
N PHE A 315 -1.87 -11.23 9.17
CA PHE A 315 -3.15 -11.62 9.76
C PHE A 315 -4.28 -10.72 9.24
N PRO A 316 -5.47 -11.26 8.90
CA PRO A 316 -6.58 -10.46 8.38
C PRO A 316 -7.12 -9.48 9.43
N VAL A 317 -6.81 -8.21 9.26
CA VAL A 317 -7.35 -7.09 10.03
C VAL A 317 -7.20 -5.80 9.24
N ALA A 318 -8.24 -4.98 9.30
CA ALA A 318 -8.28 -3.66 8.69
C ALA A 318 -9.19 -2.74 9.53
N ALA A 319 -9.16 -1.46 9.25
CA ALA A 319 -10.04 -0.51 9.90
C ALA A 319 -10.35 0.70 9.01
N LEU A 320 -11.48 1.31 9.30
CA LEU A 320 -11.89 2.63 8.85
C LEU A 320 -11.95 3.55 10.07
N VAL A 321 -11.32 4.72 9.96
CA VAL A 321 -11.41 5.77 10.98
C VAL A 321 -12.10 7.01 10.39
N THR A 322 -12.99 7.62 11.16
CA THR A 322 -13.73 8.80 10.73
C THR A 322 -14.06 9.73 11.90
N ARG A 323 -14.79 10.81 11.61
CA ARG A 323 -15.23 11.80 12.60
C ARG A 323 -16.54 11.40 13.26
N ARG A 324 -16.73 11.79 14.52
CA ARG A 324 -17.93 11.52 15.30
C ARG A 324 -19.24 12.03 14.65
N CYS A 325 -19.21 13.17 13.98
CA CYS A 325 -20.41 13.70 13.31
C CYS A 325 -20.91 12.77 12.19
N ILE A 326 -20.00 12.06 11.51
CA ILE A 326 -20.35 11.11 10.45
C ILE A 326 -20.98 9.85 11.06
N THR A 327 -20.39 9.30 12.13
CA THR A 327 -20.96 8.11 12.80
C THR A 327 -22.30 8.41 13.46
N GLN A 328 -22.46 9.58 14.10
CA GLN A 328 -23.75 9.98 14.69
C GLN A 328 -24.87 10.04 13.63
N LYS A 329 -24.57 10.52 12.43
CA LYS A 329 -25.56 10.52 11.34
C LYS A 329 -25.94 9.09 10.92
N PHE A 330 -24.98 8.18 10.91
CA PHE A 330 -25.19 6.77 10.61
C PHE A 330 -26.05 6.08 11.69
N ASP A 331 -25.77 6.35 12.97
CA ASP A 331 -26.50 5.80 14.11
C ASP A 331 -27.98 6.21 14.10
N MET A 332 -28.28 7.44 13.67
CA MET A 332 -29.65 7.96 13.61
C MET A 332 -30.56 7.18 12.66
N ASP A 333 -30.04 6.52 11.65
CA ASP A 333 -30.80 5.73 10.70
C ASP A 333 -31.16 4.33 11.24
N GLY A 334 -30.65 3.98 12.44
CA GLY A 334 -30.98 2.75 13.16
C GLY A 334 -30.45 1.47 12.50
N ILE A 335 -29.50 1.60 11.57
CA ILE A 335 -28.89 0.45 10.87
C ILE A 335 -27.62 0.06 11.61
N GLU A 336 -27.65 -1.11 12.24
CA GLU A 336 -26.48 -1.70 12.90
C GLU A 336 -25.35 -1.95 11.90
N TYR A 337 -24.10 -1.60 12.26
CA TYR A 337 -22.92 -2.14 11.60
C TYR A 337 -22.50 -3.43 12.29
N PHE A 338 -22.45 -4.50 11.54
CA PHE A 338 -21.95 -5.81 11.98
C PHE A 338 -21.03 -6.42 10.92
N ASN A 339 -19.90 -6.96 11.38
CA ASN A 339 -18.97 -7.77 10.60
C ASN A 339 -18.53 -8.95 11.47
N THR A 340 -18.73 -10.18 10.98
CA THR A 340 -18.52 -11.41 11.77
C THR A 340 -17.10 -11.49 12.36
N TYR A 341 -16.09 -11.13 11.59
CA TYR A 341 -14.69 -11.22 11.98
C TYR A 341 -14.03 -9.86 12.24
N GLY A 342 -14.64 -8.76 11.80
CA GLY A 342 -14.12 -7.42 12.04
C GLY A 342 -14.07 -7.09 13.52
N GLY A 343 -12.89 -6.69 14.04
CA GLY A 343 -12.70 -6.34 15.44
C GLY A 343 -12.73 -7.52 16.43
N ASN A 344 -12.55 -8.75 15.95
CA ASN A 344 -12.43 -9.89 16.85
C ASN A 344 -11.16 -9.77 17.73
N PRO A 345 -11.15 -10.40 18.92
CA PRO A 345 -10.04 -10.25 19.88
C PRO A 345 -8.67 -10.63 19.32
N VAL A 346 -8.61 -11.65 18.44
CA VAL A 346 -7.35 -12.15 17.87
C VAL A 346 -6.79 -11.16 16.85
N SER A 347 -7.64 -10.66 15.94
CA SER A 347 -7.25 -9.64 14.95
C SER A 347 -6.79 -8.35 15.62
N CYS A 348 -7.52 -7.88 16.64
CA CYS A 348 -7.12 -6.71 17.41
C CYS A 348 -5.78 -6.93 18.13
N ARG A 349 -5.55 -8.11 18.70
CA ARG A 349 -4.28 -8.45 19.35
C ARG A 349 -3.12 -8.49 18.36
N ALA A 350 -3.35 -9.01 17.15
CA ALA A 350 -2.35 -8.98 16.08
C ALA A 350 -1.94 -7.52 15.75
N ALA A 351 -2.93 -6.65 15.56
CA ALA A 351 -2.67 -5.24 15.24
C ALA A 351 -1.97 -4.49 16.38
N ILE A 352 -2.36 -4.73 17.65
CA ILE A 352 -1.67 -4.16 18.81
C ILE A 352 -0.20 -4.60 18.81
N ALA A 353 0.07 -5.89 18.57
CA ALA A 353 1.43 -6.42 18.54
C ALA A 353 2.27 -5.80 17.41
N VAL A 354 1.67 -5.50 16.26
CA VAL A 354 2.34 -4.77 15.17
C VAL A 354 2.73 -3.37 15.60
N LEU A 355 1.81 -2.61 16.23
CA LEU A 355 2.09 -1.27 16.76
C LEU A 355 3.23 -1.30 17.78
N ASP A 356 3.21 -2.28 18.70
CA ASP A 356 4.25 -2.45 19.70
C ASP A 356 5.64 -2.69 19.06
N ILE A 357 5.72 -3.49 18.00
CA ILE A 357 7.00 -3.78 17.31
C ILE A 357 7.49 -2.58 16.49
N ILE A 358 6.61 -1.87 15.81
CA ILE A 358 7.02 -0.65 15.09
C ILE A 358 7.74 0.33 16.03
N GLU A 359 7.20 0.52 17.24
CA GLU A 359 7.77 1.41 18.26
C GLU A 359 9.06 0.85 18.87
N ARG A 360 9.02 -0.41 19.37
CA ARG A 360 10.16 -1.04 20.08
C ARG A 360 11.39 -1.20 19.20
N GLU A 361 11.21 -1.59 17.94
CA GLU A 361 12.30 -1.83 17.00
C GLU A 361 12.63 -0.60 16.15
N LYS A 362 11.96 0.55 16.39
CA LYS A 362 12.19 1.82 15.69
C LYS A 362 12.10 1.66 14.17
N LEU A 363 11.08 0.92 13.72
CA LEU A 363 10.97 0.53 12.31
C LEU A 363 10.66 1.72 11.40
N MET A 364 10.02 2.78 11.90
CA MET A 364 9.79 4.00 11.12
C MET A 364 11.12 4.72 10.87
N GLU A 365 11.99 4.81 11.87
CA GLU A 365 13.34 5.37 11.72
C GLU A 365 14.18 4.53 10.76
N ASN A 366 14.08 3.20 10.84
CA ASN A 366 14.73 2.31 9.88
C ASN A 366 14.25 2.56 8.45
N ALA A 367 12.95 2.73 8.24
CA ALA A 367 12.39 3.04 6.93
C ALA A 367 12.90 4.40 6.40
N ARG A 368 13.06 5.42 7.28
CA ARG A 368 13.65 6.70 6.91
C ARG A 368 15.11 6.55 6.49
N ASP A 369 15.91 5.90 7.32
CA ASP A 369 17.38 5.90 7.17
C ASP A 369 17.82 4.91 6.08
N VAL A 370 17.34 3.66 6.12
CA VAL A 370 17.66 2.64 5.12
C VAL A 370 16.90 2.90 3.81
N GLY A 371 15.66 3.37 3.88
CA GLY A 371 14.90 3.77 2.68
C GLY A 371 15.55 4.91 1.92
N SER A 372 16.04 5.95 2.61
CA SER A 372 16.81 7.04 2.00
C SER A 372 18.12 6.56 1.41
N TYR A 373 18.82 5.66 2.11
CA TYR A 373 20.04 5.04 1.60
C TYR A 373 19.78 4.26 0.31
N LEU A 374 18.74 3.41 0.29
CA LEU A 374 18.35 2.64 -0.89
C LEU A 374 17.94 3.56 -2.04
N LEU A 375 17.11 4.58 -1.78
CA LEU A 375 16.67 5.55 -2.79
C LEU A 375 17.86 6.26 -3.45
N ASN A 376 18.85 6.69 -2.66
CA ASN A 376 20.04 7.36 -3.17
C ASN A 376 20.87 6.41 -4.05
N LYS A 377 21.07 5.16 -3.63
CA LYS A 377 21.76 4.16 -4.46
C LYS A 377 21.03 3.90 -5.78
N LEU A 378 19.72 3.74 -5.75
CA LEU A 378 18.91 3.55 -6.96
C LEU A 378 19.01 4.77 -7.90
N LYS A 379 19.00 6.01 -7.35
CA LYS A 379 19.22 7.23 -8.14
C LYS A 379 20.61 7.28 -8.76
N GLU A 380 21.66 6.84 -8.05
CA GLU A 380 23.01 6.76 -8.63
C GLU A 380 23.09 5.75 -9.77
N ILE A 381 22.38 4.62 -9.67
CA ILE A 381 22.25 3.66 -10.78
C ILE A 381 21.51 4.33 -11.95
N GLY A 382 20.39 5.00 -11.69
CA GLY A 382 19.61 5.71 -12.73
C GLY A 382 20.42 6.77 -13.49
N LYS A 383 21.36 7.46 -12.83
CA LYS A 383 22.24 8.43 -13.50
C LYS A 383 23.23 7.78 -14.47
N LYS A 384 23.59 6.50 -14.26
CA LYS A 384 24.58 5.79 -15.10
C LYS A 384 23.96 5.13 -16.33
N TYR A 385 22.67 4.78 -16.27
CA TYR A 385 22.04 3.95 -17.29
C TYR A 385 20.76 4.62 -17.81
N TYR A 386 20.72 4.95 -19.10
CA TYR A 386 19.64 5.69 -19.73
C TYR A 386 18.31 4.93 -19.81
N ILE A 387 18.35 3.60 -19.68
CA ILE A 387 17.11 2.79 -19.62
C ILE A 387 16.34 2.95 -18.31
N ILE A 388 16.90 3.63 -17.30
CA ILE A 388 16.18 4.05 -16.11
C ILE A 388 15.77 5.51 -16.31
N GLY A 389 14.46 5.74 -16.45
CA GLY A 389 13.91 7.07 -16.70
C GLY A 389 13.63 7.87 -15.45
N ASP A 390 13.19 7.20 -14.36
CA ASP A 390 12.90 7.85 -13.08
C ASP A 390 13.11 6.90 -11.90
N VAL A 391 13.51 7.48 -10.77
CA VAL A 391 13.64 6.79 -9.48
C VAL A 391 13.01 7.66 -8.40
N ARG A 392 11.89 7.20 -7.85
CA ARG A 392 11.05 7.95 -6.91
C ARG A 392 10.64 7.15 -5.69
N GLY A 393 10.15 7.85 -4.68
CA GLY A 393 9.57 7.23 -3.49
C GLY A 393 9.95 7.91 -2.17
N ARG A 394 9.43 7.34 -1.07
CA ARG A 394 9.68 7.76 0.32
C ARG A 394 9.79 6.54 1.23
N GLY A 395 10.79 6.48 2.10
CA GLY A 395 11.02 5.34 2.99
C GLY A 395 11.13 4.03 2.21
N PHE A 396 10.33 3.02 2.60
CA PHE A 396 10.22 1.75 1.88
C PHE A 396 9.01 1.70 0.93
N PHE A 397 8.72 2.81 0.28
CA PHE A 397 7.79 2.89 -0.83
C PHE A 397 8.52 3.50 -2.02
N LEU A 398 9.14 2.65 -2.86
CA LEU A 398 10.03 3.10 -3.93
C LEU A 398 9.63 2.50 -5.28
N GLY A 399 9.94 3.24 -6.37
CA GLY A 399 9.76 2.81 -7.73
C GLY A 399 10.98 3.15 -8.60
N VAL A 400 11.34 2.23 -9.50
CA VAL A 400 12.34 2.45 -10.56
C VAL A 400 11.65 2.22 -11.89
N GLU A 401 11.53 3.28 -12.67
CA GLU A 401 10.82 3.26 -13.95
C GLU A 401 11.77 3.07 -15.12
N PHE A 402 11.49 2.07 -15.94
CA PHE A 402 12.27 1.76 -17.15
C PHE A 402 11.68 2.45 -18.37
N VAL A 403 12.57 2.97 -19.23
CA VAL A 403 12.24 3.65 -20.49
C VAL A 403 13.13 3.13 -21.62
N ARG A 404 12.62 3.23 -22.83
CA ARG A 404 13.37 3.00 -24.06
C ARG A 404 14.08 4.24 -24.58
N ASP A 405 13.51 5.38 -24.30
CA ASP A 405 14.04 6.69 -24.68
C ASP A 405 13.82 7.69 -23.55
N ALA A 406 14.87 8.34 -23.10
CA ALA A 406 14.83 9.26 -21.96
C ALA A 406 14.07 10.58 -22.29
N LYS A 407 14.00 10.98 -23.57
CA LYS A 407 13.31 12.22 -23.96
C LYS A 407 11.82 12.02 -24.16
N THR A 408 11.45 10.98 -24.89
CA THR A 408 10.02 10.65 -25.13
C THR A 408 9.40 9.96 -23.92
N ARG A 409 10.23 9.37 -23.06
CA ARG A 409 9.84 8.52 -21.91
C ARG A 409 9.04 7.29 -22.37
N GLU A 410 9.34 6.75 -23.57
CA GLU A 410 8.74 5.52 -24.05
C GLU A 410 8.94 4.38 -23.02
N PRO A 411 7.87 3.66 -22.60
CA PRO A 411 7.97 2.64 -21.57
C PRO A 411 8.90 1.48 -21.96
N GLY A 412 9.84 1.13 -21.08
CA GLY A 412 10.74 -0.01 -21.21
C GLY A 412 10.11 -1.29 -20.62
N ILE A 413 9.05 -1.78 -21.26
CA ILE A 413 8.25 -2.91 -20.76
C ILE A 413 9.06 -4.20 -20.74
N GLU A 414 9.74 -4.52 -21.85
CA GLU A 414 10.54 -5.74 -22.00
C GLU A 414 11.75 -5.73 -21.06
N GLU A 415 12.39 -4.56 -20.93
CA GLU A 415 13.53 -4.33 -20.07
C GLU A 415 13.15 -4.56 -18.58
N ALA A 416 12.03 -4.02 -18.15
CA ALA A 416 11.51 -4.22 -16.80
C ALA A 416 11.16 -5.68 -16.52
N HIS A 417 10.54 -6.38 -17.48
CA HIS A 417 10.23 -7.80 -17.37
C HIS A 417 11.47 -8.67 -17.31
N GLU A 418 12.47 -8.45 -18.19
CA GLU A 418 13.73 -9.19 -18.17
C GLU A 418 14.43 -9.03 -16.81
N ILE A 419 14.56 -7.80 -16.32
CA ILE A 419 15.22 -7.50 -15.05
C ILE A 419 14.47 -8.15 -13.87
N LYS A 420 13.13 -8.11 -13.85
CA LYS A 420 12.31 -8.77 -12.81
C LYS A 420 12.62 -10.27 -12.72
N TYR A 421 12.64 -10.98 -13.84
CA TYR A 421 12.89 -12.42 -13.86
C TYR A 421 14.33 -12.77 -13.50
N LYS A 422 15.30 -12.00 -13.97
CA LYS A 422 16.71 -12.18 -13.62
C LYS A 422 17.00 -11.90 -12.14
N LEU A 423 16.36 -10.87 -11.54
CA LEU A 423 16.48 -10.63 -10.10
C LEU A 423 16.03 -11.85 -9.29
N ARG A 424 14.94 -12.52 -9.70
CA ARG A 424 14.51 -13.77 -9.08
C ARG A 424 15.56 -14.88 -9.17
N GLU A 425 16.25 -15.01 -10.33
CA GLU A 425 17.35 -15.97 -10.48
C GLU A 425 18.52 -15.66 -9.53
N HIS A 426 18.67 -14.39 -9.16
CA HIS A 426 19.61 -13.93 -8.13
C HIS A 426 19.02 -13.90 -6.72
N MET A 427 17.94 -14.66 -6.47
CA MET A 427 17.29 -14.78 -5.14
C MET A 427 16.73 -13.46 -4.60
N ILE A 428 16.20 -12.60 -5.46
CA ILE A 428 15.56 -11.33 -5.11
C ILE A 428 14.16 -11.31 -5.71
N ILE A 429 13.14 -11.14 -4.85
CA ILE A 429 11.73 -11.08 -5.26
C ILE A 429 11.29 -9.62 -5.40
N VAL A 430 10.91 -9.26 -6.63
CA VAL A 430 10.37 -7.95 -7.00
C VAL A 430 9.10 -8.12 -7.83
N SER A 431 8.35 -7.04 -8.02
CA SER A 431 7.22 -7.02 -8.96
C SER A 431 7.17 -5.71 -9.74
N LEU A 432 6.32 -5.68 -10.76
CA LEU A 432 6.11 -4.53 -11.62
C LEU A 432 4.75 -3.90 -11.34
N ASP A 433 4.69 -2.58 -11.39
CA ASP A 433 3.48 -1.76 -11.36
C ASP A 433 3.52 -0.71 -12.48
N GLY A 434 2.59 0.22 -12.44
CA GLY A 434 2.38 1.24 -13.48
C GLY A 434 1.46 0.75 -14.59
N PRO A 435 0.86 1.67 -15.36
CA PRO A 435 -0.06 1.33 -16.45
C PRO A 435 0.59 0.45 -17.52
N ASP A 436 1.89 0.64 -17.76
CA ASP A 436 2.68 -0.08 -18.76
C ASP A 436 3.50 -1.23 -18.17
N HIS A 437 3.38 -1.55 -16.87
CA HIS A 437 4.19 -2.58 -16.20
C HIS A 437 5.70 -2.40 -16.34
N ASN A 438 6.17 -1.16 -16.41
CA ASN A 438 7.57 -0.79 -16.57
C ASN A 438 8.22 -0.20 -15.31
N VAL A 439 7.52 -0.24 -14.17
CA VAL A 439 8.01 0.27 -12.88
C VAL A 439 8.31 -0.89 -11.94
N LEU A 440 9.58 -1.14 -11.63
CA LEU A 440 9.95 -2.02 -10.53
C LEU A 440 9.55 -1.37 -9.21
N LYS A 441 8.73 -2.07 -8.44
CA LYS A 441 8.30 -1.58 -7.15
C LYS A 441 9.04 -2.25 -6.00
N PHE A 442 9.33 -1.45 -4.97
CA PHE A 442 9.93 -1.91 -3.72
C PHE A 442 9.05 -1.48 -2.54
N LYS A 443 8.56 -2.48 -1.81
CA LYS A 443 7.79 -2.34 -0.56
C LYS A 443 8.21 -3.42 0.43
N SER A 444 9.50 -3.43 0.71
CA SER A 444 10.11 -4.42 1.61
C SER A 444 9.49 -4.39 3.01
N PRO A 445 9.61 -5.47 3.78
CA PRO A 445 9.37 -5.41 5.22
C PRO A 445 10.18 -4.31 5.90
N MET A 446 9.64 -3.69 6.94
CA MET A 446 10.24 -2.53 7.61
C MET A 446 11.57 -2.84 8.33
N CYS A 447 11.87 -4.12 8.54
CA CYS A 447 13.15 -4.60 9.08
C CYS A 447 14.25 -4.78 8.01
N PHE A 448 14.03 -4.33 6.77
CA PHE A 448 15.01 -4.37 5.68
C PHE A 448 16.27 -3.61 6.05
N SER A 449 17.44 -4.20 5.83
CA SER A 449 18.72 -3.68 6.28
C SER A 449 19.52 -2.97 5.18
N LYS A 450 20.56 -2.23 5.55
CA LYS A 450 21.52 -1.67 4.58
C LYS A 450 22.24 -2.77 3.78
N ALA A 451 22.53 -3.90 4.40
CA ALA A 451 23.14 -5.04 3.71
C ALA A 451 22.19 -5.62 2.64
N ASP A 452 20.89 -5.70 2.93
CA ASP A 452 19.87 -6.10 1.96
C ASP A 452 19.80 -5.09 0.79
N ALA A 453 19.89 -3.79 1.10
CA ALA A 453 19.93 -2.73 0.08
C ALA A 453 21.17 -2.82 -0.79
N ASP A 454 22.33 -3.11 -0.22
CA ASP A 454 23.58 -3.29 -0.96
C ASP A 454 23.53 -4.52 -1.88
N PHE A 455 23.00 -5.63 -1.38
CA PHE A 455 22.80 -6.84 -2.17
C PHE A 455 21.84 -6.60 -3.35
N LEU A 456 20.69 -6.00 -3.10
CA LEU A 456 19.72 -5.62 -4.14
C LEU A 456 20.37 -4.71 -5.20
N CYS A 457 20.96 -3.59 -4.78
CA CYS A 457 21.51 -2.60 -5.70
C CYS A 457 22.68 -3.17 -6.53
N GLY A 458 23.56 -3.98 -5.93
CA GLY A 458 24.67 -4.61 -6.65
C GLY A 458 24.18 -5.55 -7.76
N LYS A 459 23.13 -6.34 -7.50
CA LYS A 459 22.54 -7.22 -8.52
C LYS A 459 21.76 -6.41 -9.57
N LEU A 460 20.97 -5.44 -9.14
CA LEU A 460 20.19 -4.60 -10.05
C LEU A 460 21.12 -3.83 -11.01
N GLU A 461 22.19 -3.21 -10.53
CA GLU A 461 23.12 -2.46 -11.38
C GLU A 461 23.77 -3.36 -12.45
N THR A 462 24.17 -4.57 -12.08
CA THR A 462 24.73 -5.54 -13.03
C THR A 462 23.72 -5.88 -14.13
N LEU A 463 22.47 -6.19 -13.75
CA LEU A 463 21.43 -6.57 -14.70
C LEU A 463 20.97 -5.41 -15.60
N VAL A 464 20.91 -4.20 -15.05
CA VAL A 464 20.59 -2.98 -15.83
C VAL A 464 21.66 -2.72 -16.88
N ARG A 465 22.95 -2.83 -16.52
CA ARG A 465 24.06 -2.70 -17.46
C ARG A 465 24.00 -3.73 -18.57
N GLU A 466 23.79 -5.00 -18.24
CA GLU A 466 23.66 -6.08 -19.24
C GLU A 466 22.48 -5.86 -20.18
N CYS A 467 21.34 -5.43 -19.65
CA CYS A 467 20.14 -5.15 -20.42
C CYS A 467 20.37 -3.99 -21.39
N GLN A 468 21.00 -2.90 -20.93
CA GLN A 468 21.33 -1.76 -21.77
C GLN A 468 22.31 -2.13 -22.88
N ASN A 469 23.41 -2.84 -22.58
CA ASN A 469 24.39 -3.26 -23.59
C ASN A 469 23.76 -4.12 -24.69
N LYS A 470 22.92 -5.08 -24.34
CA LYS A 470 22.19 -5.90 -25.33
C LYS A 470 21.31 -5.06 -26.24
N ARG A 471 20.74 -4.00 -25.71
CA ARG A 471 19.91 -3.10 -26.51
C ARG A 471 20.74 -2.27 -27.47
N ASP A 472 21.87 -1.74 -27.01
CA ASP A 472 22.80 -0.95 -27.84
C ASP A 472 23.34 -1.80 -29.01
N GLU A 473 23.75 -3.05 -28.75
CA GLU A 473 24.17 -4.00 -29.78
C GLU A 473 23.08 -4.29 -30.84
N LYS A 474 21.81 -4.41 -30.39
CA LYS A 474 20.68 -4.61 -31.35
C LYS A 474 20.44 -3.37 -32.22
N GLN A 475 20.58 -2.17 -31.67
CA GLN A 475 20.41 -0.94 -32.45
C GLN A 475 21.53 -0.76 -33.48
N GLU A 476 22.77 -1.07 -33.15
CA GLU A 476 23.90 -1.04 -34.07
C GLU A 476 23.75 -2.07 -35.23
N THR A 477 23.10 -3.21 -34.98
CA THR A 477 22.88 -4.26 -35.99
C THR A 477 21.78 -3.88 -37.01
N ILE A 478 20.87 -2.95 -36.65
CA ILE A 478 19.73 -2.52 -37.48
C ILE A 478 20.08 -1.28 -38.32
N MET A 479 21.06 -0.48 -37.93
CA MET A 479 21.61 0.64 -38.70
C MET A 479 22.64 0.17 -39.71
#